data_60bfebec5d63f1222dbcbcd17649783f
#
_entry.id   60bfebec5d63f1222dbcbcd17649783f
#
_cell.length_a   1.000
_cell.length_b   1.000
_cell.length_c   1.000
_cell.angle_alpha   90.00
_cell.angle_beta   90.00
_cell.angle_gamma   90.00
#
_symmetry.space_group_name_H-M   'P 1'
#
loop_
_entity.id
_entity.type
_entity.pdbx_description
1 polymer ?
#
loop_
_entity_poly.entity_id
_entity_poly.type
_entity_poly.pdbx_seq_one_letter_code
_entity_poly.pdbx_strand_id
1 'polypeptide(L)'
;MKKFSMLLFFAVTLMCLASCGGASKKSEAKTEEAKECCLPIGLQLYSVRDDMAKDFKGTLQKVKEMGYEGVEFAGLYDHSPEQIKTWCAELGLNPISAHVPLADMLADIDMVIADYKAIGCEYIVVPYVTEERRPGGEKFLQMVEEIRTIGQKVKDAGMTLLYHNHDFEFKKTETGEFG
;
A
#
# COMPACT_ATOMS: atom_id res chain seq x y z
N MET A 1 -65.50 11.45 -18.42
CA MET A 1 -66.74 10.86 -17.91
C MET A 1 -66.39 10.14 -16.63
N LYS A 2 -66.79 10.77 -15.48
CA LYS A 2 -67.64 10.21 -14.42
C LYS A 2 -67.07 8.95 -13.75
N LYS A 3 -66.93 8.80 -12.42
CA LYS A 3 -67.53 9.39 -11.22
C LYS A 3 -66.58 9.01 -10.05
N PHE A 4 -66.21 9.85 -9.11
CA PHE A 4 -66.77 10.21 -7.83
C PHE A 4 -67.41 9.01 -7.07
N SER A 5 -66.85 8.61 -5.94
CA SER A 5 -67.62 8.33 -4.74
C SER A 5 -66.68 8.39 -3.51
N MET A 6 -67.06 9.20 -2.64
CA MET A 6 -66.79 9.63 -1.30
C MET A 6 -67.73 8.90 -0.35
N LEU A 7 -67.29 8.50 0.83
CA LEU A 7 -68.05 8.39 2.11
C LEU A 7 -67.06 7.78 3.14
N LEU A 8 -66.60 8.42 4.16
CA LEU A 8 -67.19 9.11 5.32
C LEU A 8 -67.51 8.14 6.51
N PHE A 9 -66.78 8.41 7.62
CA PHE A 9 -67.13 8.22 9.05
C PHE A 9 -67.34 6.82 9.63
N PHE A 10 -66.55 6.42 10.68
CA PHE A 10 -67.10 6.42 12.06
C PHE A 10 -65.99 6.33 13.09
N ALA A 11 -65.99 7.29 14.01
CA ALA A 11 -65.24 7.29 15.25
C ALA A 11 -65.96 6.44 16.29
N VAL A 12 -65.21 5.57 16.99
CA VAL A 12 -65.70 5.06 18.29
C VAL A 12 -64.55 5.14 19.28
N THR A 13 -64.67 6.05 20.19
CA THR A 13 -63.85 6.18 21.41
C THR A 13 -64.33 5.13 22.41
N LEU A 14 -63.42 4.29 22.91
CA LEU A 14 -63.67 3.58 24.16
C LEU A 14 -62.40 3.61 25.04
N MET A 15 -62.51 4.41 26.08
CA MET A 15 -61.63 4.41 27.24
C MET A 15 -61.88 3.15 28.07
N CYS A 16 -60.87 2.38 28.38
CA CYS A 16 -60.87 1.57 29.60
C CYS A 16 -59.48 1.61 30.25
N LEU A 17 -59.48 1.99 31.49
CA LEU A 17 -58.40 2.11 32.42
C LEU A 17 -57.98 0.73 32.97
N ALA A 18 -56.72 0.72 33.38
CA ALA A 18 -56.08 -0.09 34.42
C ALA A 18 -55.43 -1.42 34.03
N SER A 19 -54.18 -1.57 34.14
CA SER A 19 -53.52 -2.12 35.32
C SER A 19 -52.03 -2.36 35.07
N CYS A 20 -51.23 -2.09 36.07
CA CYS A 20 -49.79 -2.30 36.16
C CYS A 20 -49.35 -3.71 35.80
N GLY A 21 -48.26 -3.79 35.03
CA GLY A 21 -47.49 -4.99 34.82
C GLY A 21 -46.18 -4.60 34.12
N GLY A 22 -45.18 -4.25 34.91
CA GLY A 22 -43.85 -3.90 34.37
C GLY A 22 -43.16 -5.11 33.73
N ALA A 23 -43.04 -5.07 32.45
CA ALA A 23 -42.07 -5.89 31.70
C ALA A 23 -41.08 -4.94 31.04
N SER A 24 -39.96 -4.76 31.75
CA SER A 24 -38.82 -4.07 31.22
C SER A 24 -38.33 -4.82 29.96
N LYS A 25 -38.70 -4.31 28.80
CA LYS A 25 -38.02 -4.69 27.55
C LYS A 25 -36.58 -4.14 27.60
N LYS A 26 -35.68 -5.01 28.02
CA LYS A 26 -34.26 -4.80 27.82
C LYS A 26 -34.04 -4.60 26.32
N SER A 27 -33.84 -3.37 25.91
CA SER A 27 -33.31 -3.09 24.57
C SER A 27 -31.89 -3.68 24.52
N GLU A 28 -31.72 -4.78 23.84
CA GLU A 28 -30.42 -5.24 23.43
C GLU A 28 -29.88 -4.17 22.48
N ALA A 29 -29.05 -3.27 23.03
CA ALA A 29 -28.16 -2.45 22.24
C ALA A 29 -27.24 -3.45 21.53
N LYS A 30 -27.45 -3.64 20.22
CA LYS A 30 -26.40 -4.20 19.36
C LYS A 30 -25.20 -3.27 19.51
N THR A 31 -24.22 -3.70 20.28
CA THR A 31 -22.87 -3.16 20.21
C THR A 31 -22.42 -3.45 18.79
N GLU A 32 -22.49 -2.44 17.92
CA GLU A 32 -21.63 -2.43 16.73
C GLU A 32 -20.21 -2.49 17.27
N GLU A 33 -19.58 -3.66 17.16
CA GLU A 33 -18.15 -3.78 17.34
C GLU A 33 -17.54 -2.75 16.40
N ALA A 34 -16.91 -1.72 16.98
CA ALA A 34 -16.14 -0.76 16.24
C ALA A 34 -15.08 -1.59 15.49
N LYS A 35 -15.23 -1.69 14.17
CA LYS A 35 -14.28 -2.35 13.30
C LYS A 35 -12.97 -1.62 13.54
N GLU A 36 -12.08 -2.25 14.30
CA GLU A 36 -10.78 -1.70 14.64
C GLU A 36 -10.12 -1.34 13.31
N CYS A 37 -9.89 -0.04 13.10
CA CYS A 37 -9.35 0.49 11.86
C CYS A 37 -7.85 0.18 11.83
N CYS A 38 -7.51 -1.11 11.67
CA CYS A 38 -6.14 -1.53 11.47
C CYS A 38 -5.72 -1.13 10.07
N LEU A 39 -4.72 -0.25 9.98
CA LEU A 39 -4.09 0.06 8.71
C LEU A 39 -3.40 -1.20 8.17
N PRO A 40 -3.51 -1.46 6.84
CA PRO A 40 -2.82 -2.58 6.24
C PRO A 40 -1.29 -2.44 6.42
N ILE A 41 -0.63 -3.53 6.71
CA ILE A 41 0.81 -3.56 6.96
C ILE A 41 1.49 -4.24 5.78
N GLY A 42 2.55 -3.59 5.24
CA GLY A 42 3.41 -4.15 4.21
C GLY A 42 4.77 -4.58 4.76
N LEU A 43 5.37 -5.61 4.16
CA LEU A 43 6.74 -6.04 4.45
C LEU A 43 7.68 -5.66 3.30
N GLN A 44 8.82 -5.06 3.67
CA GLN A 44 9.94 -4.89 2.74
C GLN A 44 10.73 -6.21 2.65
N LEU A 45 10.75 -6.83 1.46
CA LEU A 45 11.21 -8.20 1.24
C LEU A 45 12.73 -8.39 1.34
N TYR A 46 13.52 -7.31 1.36
CA TYR A 46 14.94 -7.40 1.67
C TYR A 46 15.20 -7.99 3.06
N SER A 47 14.25 -7.80 3.98
CA SER A 47 14.32 -8.38 5.33
C SER A 47 14.32 -9.91 5.33
N VAL A 48 13.79 -10.53 4.29
CA VAL A 48 13.70 -11.98 4.09
C VAL A 48 14.39 -12.43 2.78
N ARG A 49 15.34 -11.64 2.28
CA ARG A 49 16.01 -11.86 0.99
C ARG A 49 16.65 -13.23 0.83
N ASP A 50 17.21 -13.78 1.92
CA ASP A 50 17.87 -15.09 1.88
C ASP A 50 16.86 -16.25 1.69
N ASP A 51 15.63 -16.07 2.18
CA ASP A 51 14.54 -17.01 1.95
C ASP A 51 13.89 -16.79 0.59
N MET A 52 13.74 -15.52 0.14
CA MET A 52 13.28 -15.18 -1.21
C MET A 52 14.16 -15.84 -2.27
N ALA A 53 15.48 -15.82 -2.10
CA ALA A 53 16.43 -16.43 -3.04
C ALA A 53 16.32 -17.97 -3.10
N LYS A 54 15.82 -18.63 -2.04
CA LYS A 54 15.67 -20.09 -1.98
C LYS A 54 14.32 -20.55 -2.52
N ASP A 55 13.26 -19.84 -2.13
CA ASP A 55 11.87 -20.17 -2.46
C ASP A 55 11.02 -18.90 -2.43
N PHE A 56 10.95 -18.23 -3.58
CA PHE A 56 10.25 -16.95 -3.71
C PHE A 56 8.76 -17.06 -3.34
N LYS A 57 8.04 -18.00 -3.99
CA LYS A 57 6.59 -18.15 -3.76
C LYS A 57 6.28 -18.61 -2.34
N GLY A 58 7.02 -19.58 -1.83
CA GLY A 58 6.81 -20.09 -0.46
C GLY A 58 7.14 -19.03 0.60
N THR A 59 8.08 -18.12 0.33
CA THR A 59 8.37 -17.00 1.23
C THR A 59 7.25 -15.97 1.21
N LEU A 60 6.70 -15.61 0.04
CA LEU A 60 5.50 -14.76 -0.05
C LEU A 60 4.32 -15.35 0.70
N GLN A 61 4.11 -16.67 0.62
CA GLN A 61 3.06 -17.35 1.37
C GLN A 61 3.25 -17.19 2.88
N LYS A 62 4.47 -17.41 3.39
CA LYS A 62 4.79 -17.21 4.82
C LYS A 62 4.57 -15.76 5.26
N VAL A 63 4.94 -14.79 4.43
CA VAL A 63 4.69 -13.36 4.68
C VAL A 63 3.19 -13.11 4.84
N LYS A 64 2.37 -13.68 3.97
CA LYS A 64 0.90 -13.59 4.10
C LYS A 64 0.38 -14.26 5.36
N GLU A 65 0.88 -15.45 5.70
CA GLU A 65 0.50 -16.20 6.90
C GLU A 65 0.85 -15.46 8.19
N MET A 66 1.89 -14.62 8.18
CA MET A 66 2.25 -13.71 9.28
C MET A 66 1.29 -12.52 9.43
N GLY A 67 0.35 -12.32 8.50
CA GLY A 67 -0.63 -11.26 8.55
C GLY A 67 -0.31 -10.01 7.74
N TYR A 68 0.77 -9.99 6.96
CA TYR A 68 1.05 -8.89 6.05
C TYR A 68 0.05 -8.86 4.89
N GLU A 69 -0.35 -7.66 4.49
CA GLU A 69 -1.31 -7.44 3.41
C GLU A 69 -0.66 -6.93 2.13
N GLY A 70 0.55 -6.37 2.24
CA GLY A 70 1.30 -5.87 1.11
C GLY A 70 2.78 -6.17 1.20
N VAL A 71 3.48 -5.98 0.09
CA VAL A 71 4.93 -6.20 -0.02
C VAL A 71 5.60 -5.09 -0.81
N GLU A 72 6.84 -4.79 -0.42
CA GLU A 72 7.80 -4.03 -1.20
C GLU A 72 8.90 -4.97 -1.69
N PHE A 73 9.08 -5.04 -3.01
CA PHE A 73 10.07 -5.94 -3.61
C PHE A 73 11.50 -5.42 -3.45
N ALA A 74 12.46 -6.35 -3.43
CA ALA A 74 13.90 -6.10 -3.42
C ALA A 74 14.58 -6.98 -4.48
N GLY A 75 14.05 -6.97 -5.69
CA GLY A 75 14.47 -7.79 -6.82
C GLY A 75 13.45 -8.84 -7.22
N LEU A 76 13.59 -9.38 -8.43
CA LEU A 76 12.65 -10.35 -9.02
C LEU A 76 13.18 -11.80 -8.98
N TYR A 77 14.45 -12.02 -8.61
CA TYR A 77 15.08 -13.33 -8.44
C TYR A 77 14.87 -14.28 -9.65
N ASP A 78 15.08 -13.76 -10.85
CA ASP A 78 14.90 -14.47 -12.14
C ASP A 78 13.46 -14.93 -12.46
N HIS A 79 12.47 -14.42 -11.73
CA HIS A 79 11.06 -14.66 -12.05
C HIS A 79 10.49 -13.55 -12.95
N SER A 80 9.56 -13.92 -13.83
CA SER A 80 8.91 -12.92 -14.68
C SER A 80 7.91 -12.06 -13.90
N PRO A 81 7.70 -10.80 -14.30
CA PRO A 81 6.69 -9.93 -13.71
C PRO A 81 5.28 -10.55 -13.66
N GLU A 82 4.87 -11.24 -14.71
CA GLU A 82 3.57 -11.91 -14.81
C GLU A 82 3.43 -13.05 -13.80
N GLN A 83 4.52 -13.80 -13.59
CA GLN A 83 4.55 -14.88 -12.61
C GLN A 83 4.42 -14.34 -11.19
N ILE A 84 5.15 -13.27 -10.86
CA ILE A 84 5.09 -12.61 -9.54
C ILE A 84 3.70 -12.02 -9.31
N LYS A 85 3.14 -11.32 -10.31
CA LYS A 85 1.76 -10.81 -10.26
C LYS A 85 0.75 -11.90 -9.94
N THR A 86 0.88 -13.04 -10.61
CA THR A 86 -0.01 -14.19 -10.40
C THR A 86 0.08 -14.69 -8.96
N TRP A 87 1.29 -14.85 -8.42
CA TRP A 87 1.49 -15.29 -7.04
C TRP A 87 0.96 -14.31 -6.01
N CYS A 88 1.17 -13.01 -6.22
CA CYS A 88 0.59 -11.98 -5.36
C CYS A 88 -0.93 -12.04 -5.34
N ALA A 89 -1.56 -12.20 -6.52
CA ALA A 89 -3.02 -12.33 -6.63
C ALA A 89 -3.55 -13.60 -5.96
N GLU A 90 -2.89 -14.75 -6.16
CA GLU A 90 -3.26 -16.02 -5.51
C GLU A 90 -3.18 -15.95 -3.98
N LEU A 91 -2.19 -15.23 -3.45
CA LEU A 91 -1.96 -15.08 -2.02
C LEU A 91 -2.72 -13.92 -1.38
N GLY A 92 -3.34 -13.05 -2.18
CA GLY A 92 -4.00 -11.84 -1.69
C GLY A 92 -3.01 -10.85 -1.05
N LEU A 93 -1.79 -10.75 -1.63
CA LEU A 93 -0.78 -9.75 -1.28
C LEU A 93 -0.85 -8.59 -2.26
N ASN A 94 -0.82 -7.35 -1.73
CA ASN A 94 -0.75 -6.15 -2.56
C ASN A 94 0.72 -5.83 -2.91
N PRO A 95 1.11 -5.79 -4.19
CA PRO A 95 2.42 -5.29 -4.61
C PRO A 95 2.43 -3.76 -4.52
N ILE A 96 3.06 -3.22 -3.46
CA ILE A 96 3.02 -1.78 -3.17
C ILE A 96 4.10 -1.05 -3.97
N SER A 97 5.34 -1.50 -3.81
CA SER A 97 6.54 -0.79 -4.27
C SER A 97 7.69 -1.74 -4.56
N ALA A 98 8.75 -1.20 -5.12
CA ALA A 98 9.99 -1.95 -5.36
C ALA A 98 11.23 -1.11 -5.09
N HIS A 99 12.16 -1.63 -4.30
CA HIS A 99 13.53 -1.16 -4.21
C HIS A 99 14.30 -1.59 -5.47
N VAL A 100 14.76 -0.62 -6.24
CA VAL A 100 15.55 -0.86 -7.45
C VAL A 100 16.87 -0.09 -7.35
N PRO A 101 18.03 -0.74 -7.47
CA PRO A 101 19.30 -0.05 -7.45
C PRO A 101 19.35 1.08 -8.49
N LEU A 102 19.92 2.22 -8.12
CA LEU A 102 20.05 3.36 -9.05
C LEU A 102 20.83 2.98 -10.31
N ALA A 103 21.80 2.09 -10.20
CA ALA A 103 22.57 1.59 -11.35
C ALA A 103 21.69 0.86 -12.38
N ASP A 104 20.72 0.07 -11.92
CA ASP A 104 19.79 -0.66 -12.79
C ASP A 104 18.81 0.28 -13.47
N MET A 105 18.32 1.30 -12.74
CA MET A 105 17.49 2.35 -13.31
C MET A 105 18.24 3.16 -14.38
N LEU A 106 19.53 3.43 -14.18
CA LEU A 106 20.37 4.14 -15.14
C LEU A 106 20.69 3.29 -16.37
N ALA A 107 20.76 1.98 -16.21
CA ALA A 107 20.99 1.05 -17.30
C ALA A 107 19.78 0.96 -18.23
N ASP A 108 18.58 0.73 -17.68
CA ASP A 108 17.33 0.65 -18.45
C ASP A 108 16.10 0.96 -17.58
N ILE A 109 15.79 2.25 -17.42
CA ILE A 109 14.62 2.67 -16.67
C ILE A 109 13.29 2.25 -17.33
N ASP A 110 13.26 2.14 -18.64
CA ASP A 110 12.03 1.80 -19.37
C ASP A 110 11.65 0.32 -19.12
N MET A 111 12.66 -0.57 -19.04
CA MET A 111 12.46 -1.97 -18.62
C MET A 111 12.03 -2.05 -17.15
N VAL A 112 12.68 -1.34 -16.24
CA VAL A 112 12.32 -1.29 -14.81
C VAL A 112 10.86 -0.86 -14.63
N ILE A 113 10.44 0.21 -15.31
CA ILE A 113 9.06 0.69 -15.28
C ILE A 113 8.09 -0.38 -15.80
N ALA A 114 8.42 -1.02 -16.93
CA ALA A 114 7.56 -2.05 -17.53
C ALA A 114 7.34 -3.23 -16.58
N ASP A 115 8.42 -3.74 -15.97
CA ASP A 115 8.39 -4.89 -15.08
C ASP A 115 7.56 -4.62 -13.82
N TYR A 116 7.87 -3.57 -13.08
CA TYR A 116 7.19 -3.30 -11.83
C TYR A 116 5.75 -2.80 -12.02
N LYS A 117 5.47 -2.12 -13.13
CA LYS A 117 4.09 -1.78 -13.52
C LYS A 117 3.28 -3.03 -13.90
N ALA A 118 3.89 -4.00 -14.58
CA ALA A 118 3.24 -5.27 -14.90
C ALA A 118 2.89 -6.07 -13.64
N ILE A 119 3.74 -6.05 -12.61
CA ILE A 119 3.46 -6.65 -11.31
C ILE A 119 2.28 -5.94 -10.63
N GLY A 120 2.16 -4.63 -10.77
CA GLY A 120 1.13 -3.78 -10.18
C GLY A 120 1.66 -2.83 -9.09
N CYS A 121 2.98 -2.59 -9.03
CA CYS A 121 3.56 -1.61 -8.11
C CYS A 121 3.17 -0.19 -8.50
N GLU A 122 2.88 0.64 -7.49
CA GLU A 122 2.62 2.07 -7.65
C GLU A 122 3.90 2.91 -7.50
N TYR A 123 4.88 2.39 -6.77
CA TYR A 123 6.10 3.11 -6.43
C TYR A 123 7.34 2.34 -6.86
N ILE A 124 8.34 3.10 -7.34
CA ILE A 124 9.72 2.66 -7.52
C ILE A 124 10.58 3.44 -6.53
N VAL A 125 11.46 2.78 -5.82
CA VAL A 125 12.22 3.38 -4.72
C VAL A 125 13.71 3.24 -5.00
N VAL A 126 14.47 4.34 -4.93
CA VAL A 126 15.92 4.31 -4.88
C VAL A 126 16.33 3.86 -3.48
N PRO A 127 16.88 2.65 -3.30
CA PRO A 127 17.09 2.07 -1.97
C PRO A 127 18.36 2.56 -1.28
N TYR A 128 19.35 3.00 -2.04
CA TYR A 128 20.68 3.31 -1.53
C TYR A 128 21.50 4.08 -2.55
N VAL A 129 22.40 4.93 -2.08
CA VAL A 129 23.41 5.60 -2.91
C VAL A 129 24.81 5.41 -2.31
N THR A 130 25.80 5.23 -3.20
CA THR A 130 27.22 5.07 -2.82
C THR A 130 27.76 6.36 -2.20
N GLU A 131 28.87 6.26 -1.47
CA GLU A 131 29.46 7.38 -0.73
C GLU A 131 29.71 8.62 -1.60
N GLU A 132 30.25 8.42 -2.79
CA GLU A 132 30.52 9.49 -3.74
C GLU A 132 29.25 10.22 -4.25
N ARG A 133 28.08 9.59 -4.09
CA ARG A 133 26.77 10.11 -4.50
C ARG A 133 25.96 10.70 -3.34
N ARG A 134 26.48 10.62 -2.12
CA ARG A 134 25.84 11.21 -0.93
C ARG A 134 26.07 12.72 -0.88
N PRO A 135 25.28 13.47 -0.09
CA PRO A 135 25.50 14.89 0.14
C PRO A 135 26.96 15.18 0.52
N GLY A 136 27.58 16.13 -0.20
CA GLY A 136 29.01 16.45 -0.08
C GLY A 136 29.94 15.55 -0.90
N GLY A 137 29.47 14.46 -1.47
CA GLY A 137 30.25 13.60 -2.37
C GLY A 137 30.43 14.20 -3.77
N GLU A 138 31.49 13.79 -4.45
CA GLU A 138 31.89 14.35 -5.76
C GLU A 138 30.86 14.16 -6.88
N LYS A 139 30.00 13.13 -6.77
CA LYS A 139 28.94 12.81 -7.75
C LYS A 139 27.53 13.15 -7.25
N PHE A 140 27.40 13.89 -6.15
CA PHE A 140 26.09 14.20 -5.57
C PHE A 140 25.19 14.97 -6.56
N LEU A 141 25.68 16.06 -7.16
CA LEU A 141 24.89 16.86 -8.10
C LEU A 141 24.52 16.07 -9.37
N GLN A 142 25.43 15.21 -9.84
CA GLN A 142 25.14 14.30 -10.94
C GLN A 142 23.99 13.35 -10.58
N MET A 143 24.04 12.74 -9.39
CA MET A 143 23.00 11.83 -8.89
C MET A 143 21.64 12.53 -8.80
N VAL A 144 21.60 13.78 -8.35
CA VAL A 144 20.36 14.56 -8.28
C VAL A 144 19.72 14.74 -9.65
N GLU A 145 20.51 15.06 -10.70
CA GLU A 145 20.02 15.20 -12.07
C GLU A 145 19.57 13.86 -12.68
N GLU A 146 20.28 12.78 -12.37
CA GLU A 146 19.93 11.42 -12.76
C GLU A 146 18.57 11.01 -12.15
N ILE A 147 18.39 11.20 -10.84
CA ILE A 147 17.12 10.93 -10.15
C ILE A 147 15.99 11.80 -10.70
N ARG A 148 16.25 13.07 -11.01
CA ARG A 148 15.24 13.95 -11.63
C ARG A 148 14.78 13.43 -12.98
N THR A 149 15.71 12.98 -13.82
CA THR A 149 15.42 12.41 -15.14
C THR A 149 14.62 11.10 -15.03
N ILE A 150 15.05 10.21 -14.14
CA ILE A 150 14.35 8.95 -13.83
C ILE A 150 12.94 9.26 -13.30
N GLY A 151 12.84 10.18 -12.35
CA GLY A 151 11.56 10.56 -11.74
C GLY A 151 10.54 11.09 -12.75
N GLN A 152 11.01 11.83 -13.76
CA GLN A 152 10.11 12.30 -14.84
C GLN A 152 9.57 11.11 -15.66
N LYS A 153 10.42 10.15 -16.04
CA LYS A 153 9.98 8.95 -16.79
C LYS A 153 9.01 8.08 -15.96
N VAL A 154 9.30 7.86 -14.68
CA VAL A 154 8.44 7.12 -13.75
C VAL A 154 7.07 7.79 -13.64
N LYS A 155 7.04 9.14 -13.51
CA LYS A 155 5.82 9.93 -13.46
C LYS A 155 5.02 9.85 -14.76
N ASP A 156 5.67 9.97 -15.91
CA ASP A 156 5.03 9.88 -17.23
C ASP A 156 4.40 8.50 -17.46
N ALA A 157 4.94 7.46 -16.81
CA ALA A 157 4.36 6.13 -16.79
C ALA A 157 3.20 5.96 -15.78
N GLY A 158 2.86 6.99 -15.01
CA GLY A 158 1.79 6.98 -14.01
C GLY A 158 2.19 6.32 -12.69
N MET A 159 3.48 6.22 -12.41
CA MET A 159 4.04 5.72 -11.14
C MET A 159 4.70 6.88 -10.37
N THR A 160 5.18 6.60 -9.16
CA THR A 160 5.89 7.59 -8.34
C THR A 160 7.28 7.07 -7.96
N LEU A 161 8.31 7.90 -8.19
CA LEU A 161 9.65 7.62 -7.69
C LEU A 161 9.79 8.10 -6.26
N LEU A 162 10.31 7.23 -5.39
CA LEU A 162 10.60 7.52 -3.99
C LEU A 162 12.09 7.33 -3.71
N TYR A 163 12.52 7.81 -2.56
CA TYR A 163 13.87 7.62 -2.03
C TYR A 163 13.79 7.05 -0.61
N HIS A 164 14.51 5.96 -0.36
CA HIS A 164 14.66 5.36 0.95
C HIS A 164 15.91 5.93 1.62
N ASN A 165 15.71 6.70 2.68
CA ASN A 165 16.81 7.32 3.42
C ASN A 165 17.45 6.34 4.43
N HIS A 166 18.69 6.62 4.78
CA HIS A 166 19.45 5.97 5.84
C HIS A 166 19.87 6.99 6.92
N ASP A 167 20.84 6.62 7.75
CA ASP A 167 21.38 7.51 8.77
C ASP A 167 22.33 8.57 8.21
N PHE A 168 22.92 8.30 7.05
CA PHE A 168 23.93 9.19 6.48
C PHE A 168 23.34 10.50 5.93
N GLU A 169 22.08 10.55 5.52
CA GLU A 169 21.40 11.79 5.12
C GLU A 169 21.17 12.74 6.31
N PHE A 170 21.24 12.21 7.52
CA PHE A 170 21.13 13.02 8.75
C PHE A 170 22.49 13.37 9.37
N LYS A 171 23.60 13.00 8.72
CA LYS A 171 24.93 13.42 9.12
C LYS A 171 25.23 14.82 8.58
N LYS A 172 25.95 15.60 9.37
CA LYS A 172 26.40 16.92 8.92
C LYS A 172 27.52 16.75 7.87
N THR A 173 27.42 17.53 6.80
CA THR A 173 28.48 17.71 5.82
C THR A 173 29.63 18.51 6.44
N GLU A 174 30.76 18.63 5.73
CA GLU A 174 31.89 19.48 6.16
C GLU A 174 31.49 20.95 6.33
N THR A 175 30.45 21.42 5.65
CA THR A 175 29.90 22.77 5.79
C THR A 175 28.98 22.92 7.02
N GLY A 176 28.66 21.81 7.72
CA GLY A 176 27.82 21.79 8.91
C GLY A 176 26.32 21.71 8.62
N GLU A 177 25.91 21.65 7.37
CA GLU A 177 24.53 21.40 6.92
C GLU A 177 24.21 19.90 6.97
N PHE A 178 22.94 19.55 7.10
CA PHE A 178 22.49 18.17 6.94
C PHE A 178 22.43 17.80 5.44
N GLY A 179 22.69 16.55 5.15
CA GLY A 179 22.62 16.01 3.80
C GLY A 179 21.21 15.94 3.22
#